data_c8c6434b9012bb6bff14f05e599d9e0f
#
_entry.id   c8c6434b9012bb6bff14f05e599d9e0f
#
_cell.length_a   1.000
_cell.length_b   1.000
_cell.length_c   1.000
_cell.angle_alpha   90.00
_cell.angle_beta   90.00
_cell.angle_gamma   90.00
#
_symmetry.space_group_name_H-M   'P 1'
#
loop_
_entity.id
_entity.type
_entity.pdbx_description
1 polymer ?
#
loop_
_entity_poly.entity_id
_entity_poly.type
_entity_poly.pdbx_seq_one_letter_code
_entity_poly.pdbx_strand_id
1 'polypeptide(L)'
;SPDAAVGAFSLRTPGAGHNDPMSVSQPPAPGVGSASAKLVDRRAGSPTGAWRPGDDPGRRRFLEIGDMPLESGEVLPGTVLAFETWGELAPRRDNAVLVLHALTGDSHVTGEAGPGHPTAGWWGTLVGPGRAIDTERHFVVAANILGGCQGSTGPSSTAPDGRPWGSRFPWLTTRDQVEAETRLADALGIDAFHLVIGASLGGHRAVEWAAGHPGRVRNLALVATGASTTADQLAWCHLQELAIVADPYFFDGDYYSHAVGPVRGLGLARALAHTTYRSAAELDARFGRAHQGDEDPAVGGRYQVESYLDHHAGKLLARFDANSYLIVTHSMMVHDVGAGRGGTEAALGAITARTLVVDVDSDRLFLPGQAEQLARCIPDARRRTVASLHGHDGFLIEADQMDAILREFLAGA
;
A
#
# COMPACT_ATOMS: atom_id res chain seq x y z
N SER A 1 -5.69 31.75 29.84
CA SER A 1 -6.09 30.70 30.79
C SER A 1 -7.59 30.49 30.74
N PRO A 2 -8.08 29.26 30.61
CA PRO A 2 -8.41 28.44 31.75
C PRO A 2 -7.94 26.99 31.65
N ASP A 3 -7.49 26.48 32.80
CA ASP A 3 -7.20 25.10 33.10
C ASP A 3 -8.48 24.23 33.01
N ALA A 4 -8.37 23.05 32.38
CA ALA A 4 -9.34 21.97 32.56
C ALA A 4 -8.58 20.69 32.86
N ALA A 5 -8.80 20.20 34.07
CA ALA A 5 -8.19 19.05 34.69
C ALA A 5 -8.48 17.73 33.92
N VAL A 6 -7.41 16.97 33.64
CA VAL A 6 -7.48 15.56 33.21
C VAL A 6 -7.48 14.71 34.48
N GLY A 7 -8.61 14.08 34.78
CA GLY A 7 -8.77 13.15 35.89
C GLY A 7 -8.08 11.82 35.61
N ALA A 8 -7.11 11.46 36.45
CA ALA A 8 -6.45 10.16 36.44
C ALA A 8 -7.42 9.08 36.99
N PHE A 9 -7.71 8.06 36.18
CA PHE A 9 -8.39 6.84 36.64
C PHE A 9 -7.37 5.88 37.28
N SER A 10 -7.44 5.75 38.62
CA SER A 10 -6.70 4.77 39.41
C SER A 10 -7.50 3.45 39.45
N LEU A 11 -6.94 2.37 38.93
CA LEU A 11 -7.47 1.02 39.10
C LEU A 11 -7.07 0.49 40.49
N ARG A 12 -8.04 0.34 41.39
CA ARG A 12 -7.89 -0.39 42.65
C ARG A 12 -8.18 -1.87 42.39
N THR A 13 -7.23 -2.73 42.75
CA THR A 13 -7.41 -4.17 42.85
C THR A 13 -8.22 -4.53 44.11
N PRO A 14 -9.24 -5.39 44.04
CA PRO A 14 -9.85 -6.03 45.21
C PRO A 14 -9.17 -7.35 45.52
N GLY A 15 -8.99 -7.58 46.84
CA GLY A 15 -8.35 -8.75 47.41
C GLY A 15 -9.17 -10.03 47.28
N ALA A 16 -8.42 -11.13 47.43
CA ALA A 16 -8.88 -12.50 47.37
C ALA A 16 -9.89 -12.86 48.47
N GLY A 17 -11.02 -13.44 48.03
CA GLY A 17 -11.99 -14.13 48.91
C GLY A 17 -12.32 -15.48 48.24
N HIS A 18 -11.99 -16.56 48.92
CA HIS A 18 -12.41 -17.93 48.58
C HIS A 18 -13.92 -18.06 48.74
N ASN A 19 -14.59 -18.63 47.73
CA ASN A 19 -15.80 -19.44 47.91
C ASN A 19 -15.99 -20.40 46.72
N ASP A 20 -16.36 -21.61 47.03
CA ASP A 20 -16.52 -22.83 46.23
C ASP A 20 -17.64 -22.74 45.14
N PRO A 21 -17.63 -23.64 44.14
CA PRO A 21 -18.37 -23.44 42.88
C PRO A 21 -19.79 -23.99 42.90
N MET A 22 -20.76 -23.12 42.63
CA MET A 22 -22.05 -23.57 42.13
C MET A 22 -21.98 -23.59 40.58
N SER A 23 -22.05 -24.75 40.00
CA SER A 23 -22.17 -24.95 38.53
C SER A 23 -23.53 -24.42 38.04
N VAL A 24 -23.51 -23.23 37.42
CA VAL A 24 -24.59 -22.78 36.58
C VAL A 24 -24.21 -23.01 35.14
N SER A 25 -24.83 -24.01 34.52
CA SER A 25 -24.71 -24.20 33.05
C SER A 25 -25.28 -22.99 32.33
N GLN A 26 -24.39 -22.19 31.74
CA GLN A 26 -24.80 -21.15 30.78
C GLN A 26 -25.31 -21.84 29.50
N PRO A 27 -26.45 -21.41 28.95
CA PRO A 27 -26.88 -21.82 27.63
C PRO A 27 -25.80 -21.38 26.61
N PRO A 28 -25.54 -22.13 25.53
CA PRO A 28 -24.59 -21.73 24.52
C PRO A 28 -25.05 -20.37 23.93
N ALA A 29 -24.11 -19.44 23.86
CA ALA A 29 -24.33 -18.16 23.17
C ALA A 29 -24.83 -18.45 21.75
N PRO A 30 -25.82 -17.69 21.22
CA PRO A 30 -26.25 -17.85 19.84
C PRO A 30 -25.04 -17.71 18.95
N GLY A 31 -24.77 -18.72 18.12
CA GLY A 31 -23.62 -18.80 17.26
C GLY A 31 -23.51 -17.55 16.40
N VAL A 32 -22.43 -16.80 16.57
CA VAL A 32 -22.02 -15.78 15.61
C VAL A 32 -21.76 -16.54 14.31
N GLY A 33 -22.69 -16.40 13.38
CA GLY A 33 -22.78 -17.25 12.20
C GLY A 33 -21.54 -17.19 11.32
N SER A 34 -21.21 -18.31 10.86
CA SER A 34 -20.33 -18.88 9.82
C SER A 34 -19.69 -17.97 8.73
N ALA A 35 -19.83 -16.64 8.74
CA ALA A 35 -19.14 -15.75 7.79
C ALA A 35 -17.60 -15.84 7.93
N SER A 36 -17.11 -15.99 9.17
CA SER A 36 -15.69 -16.16 9.48
C SER A 36 -15.09 -17.49 8.98
N ALA A 37 -15.88 -18.52 8.81
CA ALA A 37 -15.39 -19.85 8.40
C ALA A 37 -15.06 -19.92 6.90
N LYS A 38 -15.67 -19.07 6.05
CA LYS A 38 -15.44 -19.08 4.60
C LYS A 38 -14.17 -18.30 4.18
N LEU A 39 -13.63 -17.43 5.02
CA LEU A 39 -12.35 -16.73 4.78
C LEU A 39 -11.13 -17.68 4.91
N VAL A 40 -11.26 -18.79 5.60
CA VAL A 40 -10.14 -19.70 5.99
C VAL A 40 -9.77 -20.70 4.90
N ASP A 41 -10.56 -20.90 3.83
CA ASP A 41 -10.45 -22.06 2.94
C ASP A 41 -9.63 -21.83 1.65
N ARG A 42 -8.62 -20.95 1.65
CA ARG A 42 -7.79 -20.74 0.44
C ARG A 42 -6.30 -20.76 0.70
N ARG A 43 -5.72 -21.88 0.73
CA ARG A 43 -4.38 -22.45 0.87
C ARG A 43 -4.23 -23.17 2.20
N ALA A 44 -4.80 -24.34 2.32
CA ALA A 44 -4.38 -25.30 3.32
C ALA A 44 -2.85 -25.48 3.22
N GLY A 45 -2.10 -24.98 4.21
CA GLY A 45 -0.66 -25.21 4.33
C GLY A 45 0.28 -24.01 4.17
N SER A 46 -0.20 -22.78 3.95
CA SER A 46 0.69 -21.60 3.97
C SER A 46 0.18 -20.51 4.92
N PRO A 47 1.00 -20.03 5.88
CA PRO A 47 0.62 -18.96 6.80
C PRO A 47 0.61 -17.58 6.14
N THR A 48 1.04 -17.45 4.89
CA THR A 48 1.17 -16.18 4.16
C THR A 48 0.92 -16.35 2.67
N GLY A 49 0.45 -15.28 2.00
CA GLY A 49 0.34 -15.18 0.54
C GLY A 49 1.58 -14.59 -0.15
N ALA A 50 2.69 -14.38 0.59
CA ALA A 50 3.92 -13.85 0.03
C ALA A 50 4.50 -14.76 -1.05
N TRP A 51 5.16 -14.15 -2.04
CA TRP A 51 6.05 -14.86 -2.97
C TRP A 51 7.28 -15.39 -2.21
N ARG A 52 7.74 -16.58 -2.56
CA ARG A 52 8.89 -17.25 -1.93
C ARG A 52 9.89 -17.72 -2.97
N PRO A 53 11.18 -17.83 -2.63
CA PRO A 53 12.17 -18.48 -3.48
C PRO A 53 11.70 -19.91 -3.86
N GLY A 54 11.62 -20.16 -5.17
CA GLY A 54 11.07 -21.40 -5.73
C GLY A 54 9.66 -21.29 -6.29
N ASP A 55 8.91 -20.25 -5.93
CA ASP A 55 7.68 -19.87 -6.65
C ASP A 55 8.04 -19.35 -8.05
N ASP A 56 7.10 -19.45 -8.99
CA ASP A 56 7.29 -18.89 -10.32
C ASP A 56 7.54 -17.38 -10.24
N PRO A 57 8.67 -16.86 -10.76
CA PRO A 57 8.97 -15.45 -10.73
C PRO A 57 8.08 -14.61 -11.67
N GLY A 58 7.44 -15.24 -12.64
CA GLY A 58 6.75 -14.56 -13.73
C GLY A 58 7.71 -13.69 -14.52
N ARG A 59 7.40 -12.41 -14.63
CA ARG A 59 8.27 -11.40 -15.27
C ARG A 59 9.26 -10.73 -14.32
N ARG A 60 9.22 -11.06 -13.03
CA ARG A 60 10.11 -10.44 -12.03
C ARG A 60 11.55 -10.77 -12.31
N ARG A 61 12.39 -9.76 -12.20
CA ARG A 61 13.83 -9.83 -12.14
C ARG A 61 14.26 -9.46 -10.72
N PHE A 62 15.41 -9.94 -10.30
CA PHE A 62 15.92 -9.72 -8.95
C PHE A 62 17.29 -9.06 -9.03
N LEU A 63 17.50 -8.03 -8.22
CA LEU A 63 18.77 -7.32 -8.10
C LEU A 63 19.17 -7.30 -6.64
N GLU A 64 20.36 -7.82 -6.34
CA GLU A 64 21.00 -7.60 -5.06
C GLU A 64 21.59 -6.19 -5.01
N ILE A 65 21.09 -5.36 -4.10
CA ILE A 65 21.54 -3.98 -3.92
C ILE A 65 22.53 -3.83 -2.74
N GLY A 66 22.93 -4.97 -2.14
CA GLY A 66 23.86 -5.04 -1.03
C GLY A 66 23.26 -4.64 0.31
N ASP A 67 24.13 -4.35 1.26
CA ASP A 67 23.73 -3.88 2.60
C ASP A 67 23.15 -2.47 2.50
N MET A 68 22.02 -2.26 3.14
CA MET A 68 21.28 -1.01 3.05
C MET A 68 21.20 -0.32 4.40
N PRO A 69 21.90 0.83 4.60
CA PRO A 69 21.70 1.68 5.75
C PRO A 69 20.28 2.26 5.75
N LEU A 70 19.61 2.23 6.90
CA LEU A 70 18.26 2.76 7.11
C LEU A 70 18.31 4.08 7.87
N GLU A 71 17.24 4.91 7.72
CA GLU A 71 17.12 6.16 8.50
C GLU A 71 17.15 5.92 10.02
N SER A 72 16.74 4.74 10.48
CA SER A 72 16.84 4.33 11.89
C SER A 72 18.28 4.19 12.40
N GLY A 73 19.27 4.14 11.50
CA GLY A 73 20.67 3.83 11.81
C GLY A 73 20.99 2.33 11.78
N GLU A 74 20.01 1.46 11.60
CA GLU A 74 20.20 0.03 11.38
C GLU A 74 20.70 -0.24 9.95
N VAL A 75 21.21 -1.44 9.73
CA VAL A 75 21.61 -1.90 8.38
C VAL A 75 20.81 -3.15 8.03
N LEU A 76 20.11 -3.13 6.91
CA LEU A 76 19.43 -4.29 6.34
C LEU A 76 20.41 -5.02 5.41
N PRO A 77 20.97 -6.17 5.81
CA PRO A 77 22.00 -6.86 5.05
C PRO A 77 21.43 -7.60 3.84
N GLY A 78 22.22 -7.70 2.78
CA GLY A 78 21.93 -8.53 1.63
C GLY A 78 20.60 -8.21 0.96
N THR A 79 20.28 -6.93 0.84
CA THR A 79 18.97 -6.47 0.35
C THR A 79 18.81 -6.79 -1.14
N VAL A 80 17.65 -7.35 -1.50
CA VAL A 80 17.25 -7.68 -2.87
C VAL A 80 16.01 -6.87 -3.24
N LEU A 81 15.98 -6.32 -4.45
CA LEU A 81 14.76 -5.79 -5.06
C LEU A 81 14.27 -6.68 -6.18
N ALA A 82 13.01 -7.03 -6.16
CA ALA A 82 12.30 -7.61 -7.28
C ALA A 82 11.66 -6.50 -8.10
N PHE A 83 11.79 -6.55 -9.42
CA PHE A 83 11.31 -5.52 -10.33
C PHE A 83 10.95 -6.08 -11.69
N GLU A 84 10.16 -5.32 -12.43
CA GLU A 84 9.84 -5.62 -13.84
C GLU A 84 10.18 -4.43 -14.72
N THR A 85 10.40 -4.70 -16.01
CA THR A 85 10.68 -3.67 -17.02
C THR A 85 9.92 -3.93 -18.30
N TRP A 86 9.55 -2.86 -19.01
CA TRP A 86 8.94 -2.89 -20.35
C TRP A 86 9.59 -1.83 -21.22
N GLY A 87 9.64 -2.11 -22.53
CA GLY A 87 10.33 -1.26 -23.51
C GLY A 87 11.84 -1.36 -23.43
N GLU A 88 12.53 -0.45 -24.11
CA GLU A 88 13.98 -0.41 -24.22
C GLU A 88 14.54 0.93 -23.75
N LEU A 89 15.62 0.90 -22.99
CA LEU A 89 16.33 2.10 -22.56
C LEU A 89 17.06 2.70 -23.78
N ALA A 90 16.70 3.93 -24.13
CA ALA A 90 17.31 4.62 -25.27
C ALA A 90 18.84 4.83 -25.07
N PRO A 91 19.64 4.89 -26.13
CA PRO A 91 21.09 5.15 -26.01
C PRO A 91 21.44 6.41 -25.23
N ARG A 92 20.57 7.43 -25.27
CA ARG A 92 20.72 8.68 -24.49
C ARG A 92 20.25 8.56 -23.05
N ARG A 93 19.62 7.42 -22.70
CA ARG A 93 19.08 7.12 -21.35
C ARG A 93 18.12 8.18 -20.82
N ASP A 94 17.37 8.85 -21.70
CA ASP A 94 16.49 9.97 -21.39
C ASP A 94 15.01 9.62 -21.44
N ASN A 95 14.65 8.34 -21.65
CA ASN A 95 13.28 7.83 -21.80
C ASN A 95 12.82 6.91 -20.65
N ALA A 96 13.54 6.86 -19.54
CA ALA A 96 13.19 5.99 -18.43
C ALA A 96 12.00 6.54 -17.64
N VAL A 97 11.03 5.69 -17.31
CA VAL A 97 9.85 6.00 -16.49
C VAL A 97 9.82 5.09 -15.27
N LEU A 98 9.72 5.64 -14.09
CA LEU A 98 9.53 4.90 -12.84
C LEU A 98 8.06 4.92 -12.44
N VAL A 99 7.46 3.74 -12.29
CA VAL A 99 6.08 3.57 -11.82
C VAL A 99 6.07 2.98 -10.41
N LEU A 100 5.49 3.70 -9.46
CA LEU A 100 5.49 3.38 -8.05
C LEU A 100 4.09 2.94 -7.60
N HIS A 101 3.96 1.67 -7.24
CA HIS A 101 2.67 1.08 -6.87
C HIS A 101 2.15 1.55 -5.49
N ALA A 102 0.83 1.47 -5.29
CA ALA A 102 0.14 1.76 -4.03
C ALA A 102 0.41 0.67 -2.97
N LEU A 103 -0.10 0.85 -1.74
CA LEU A 103 0.18 0.05 -0.53
C LEU A 103 0.21 -1.47 -0.78
N THR A 104 -0.79 -1.99 -1.45
CA THR A 104 -0.94 -3.43 -1.72
C THR A 104 -0.77 -3.79 -3.19
N GLY A 105 -0.13 -2.91 -3.98
CA GLY A 105 0.29 -3.19 -5.35
C GLY A 105 1.55 -4.05 -5.42
N ASP A 106 2.05 -4.23 -6.63
CA ASP A 106 3.29 -4.95 -6.92
C ASP A 106 3.92 -4.42 -8.21
N SER A 107 5.06 -5.00 -8.62
CA SER A 107 5.78 -4.62 -9.84
C SER A 107 5.02 -4.90 -11.13
N HIS A 108 3.97 -5.75 -11.10
CA HIS A 108 3.22 -6.12 -12.30
C HIS A 108 2.26 -5.03 -12.74
N VAL A 109 2.80 -3.96 -13.30
CA VAL A 109 2.03 -2.76 -13.72
C VAL A 109 1.18 -3.05 -14.95
N THR A 110 1.70 -3.81 -15.91
CA THR A 110 1.03 -4.16 -17.17
C THR A 110 1.39 -5.56 -17.62
N GLY A 111 0.52 -6.22 -18.34
CA GLY A 111 0.63 -7.59 -18.83
C GLY A 111 -0.55 -8.44 -18.39
N GLU A 112 -0.65 -9.62 -19.00
CA GLU A 112 -1.71 -10.59 -18.68
C GLU A 112 -1.45 -11.31 -17.35
N ALA A 113 -2.51 -11.85 -16.76
CA ALA A 113 -2.39 -12.81 -15.68
C ALA A 113 -1.74 -14.11 -16.17
N GLY A 114 -0.89 -14.72 -15.33
CA GLY A 114 -0.16 -15.93 -15.72
C GLY A 114 0.68 -16.47 -14.57
N PRO A 115 1.61 -17.39 -14.86
CA PRO A 115 2.54 -17.91 -13.87
C PRO A 115 3.26 -16.77 -13.14
N GLY A 116 3.34 -16.85 -11.82
CA GLY A 116 3.93 -15.80 -10.97
C GLY A 116 3.08 -14.53 -10.79
N HIS A 117 2.10 -14.29 -11.67
CA HIS A 117 1.21 -13.12 -11.63
C HIS A 117 -0.25 -13.56 -11.67
N PRO A 118 -0.91 -13.80 -10.50
CA PRO A 118 -2.27 -14.32 -10.47
C PRO A 118 -3.36 -13.35 -10.99
N THR A 119 -2.99 -12.10 -11.23
CA THR A 119 -3.86 -11.04 -11.79
C THR A 119 -3.15 -10.32 -12.92
N ALA A 120 -3.90 -9.78 -13.87
CA ALA A 120 -3.36 -8.86 -14.88
C ALA A 120 -2.76 -7.62 -14.20
N GLY A 121 -1.89 -6.94 -14.93
CA GLY A 121 -1.23 -5.71 -14.47
C GLY A 121 -2.23 -4.65 -14.06
N TRP A 122 -1.98 -4.01 -12.92
CA TRP A 122 -2.93 -3.12 -12.25
C TRP A 122 -3.12 -1.77 -12.94
N TRP A 123 -2.23 -1.38 -13.86
CA TRP A 123 -2.33 -0.12 -14.63
C TRP A 123 -2.13 -0.33 -16.14
N GLY A 124 -2.44 -1.50 -16.66
CA GLY A 124 -2.36 -1.82 -18.09
C GLY A 124 -3.21 -0.92 -18.99
N THR A 125 -4.14 -0.15 -18.42
CA THR A 125 -4.90 0.90 -19.12
C THR A 125 -4.07 2.14 -19.41
N LEU A 126 -3.02 2.43 -18.64
CA LEU A 126 -2.16 3.61 -18.77
C LEU A 126 -0.74 3.27 -19.24
N VAL A 127 -0.27 2.04 -19.00
CA VAL A 127 1.07 1.57 -19.35
C VAL A 127 1.00 0.45 -20.38
N GLY A 128 1.62 0.64 -21.52
CA GLY A 128 1.62 -0.36 -22.61
C GLY A 128 1.83 0.28 -23.96
N PRO A 129 1.87 -0.52 -25.06
CA PRO A 129 1.98 0.00 -26.41
C PRO A 129 0.85 0.97 -26.74
N GLY A 130 1.19 2.18 -27.20
CA GLY A 130 0.24 3.22 -27.58
C GLY A 130 -0.55 3.85 -26.40
N ARG A 131 -0.28 3.52 -25.13
CA ARG A 131 -0.91 4.11 -23.94
C ARG A 131 -0.27 5.46 -23.59
N ALA A 132 -0.77 6.17 -22.58
CA ALA A 132 -0.17 7.43 -22.12
C ALA A 132 1.30 7.25 -21.74
N ILE A 133 1.64 6.15 -21.06
CA ILE A 133 3.01 5.69 -20.82
C ILE A 133 3.29 4.58 -21.83
N ASP A 134 3.72 5.02 -23.02
CA ASP A 134 3.91 4.15 -24.18
C ASP A 134 5.22 3.36 -24.07
N THR A 135 5.13 2.03 -23.93
CA THR A 135 6.28 1.15 -23.81
C THR A 135 7.06 0.94 -25.12
N GLU A 136 6.55 1.42 -26.26
CA GLU A 136 7.33 1.49 -27.50
C GLU A 136 8.27 2.70 -27.53
N ARG A 137 8.04 3.69 -26.65
CA ARG A 137 8.83 4.92 -26.56
C ARG A 137 9.61 5.04 -25.26
N HIS A 138 9.10 4.47 -24.17
CA HIS A 138 9.64 4.60 -22.83
C HIS A 138 10.15 3.27 -22.29
N PHE A 139 11.25 3.32 -21.57
CA PHE A 139 11.72 2.23 -20.73
C PHE A 139 11.06 2.35 -19.36
N VAL A 140 10.04 1.55 -19.13
CA VAL A 140 9.29 1.56 -17.87
C VAL A 140 9.91 0.61 -16.86
N VAL A 141 10.12 1.07 -15.64
CA VAL A 141 10.63 0.31 -14.51
C VAL A 141 9.60 0.36 -13.39
N ALA A 142 9.29 -0.78 -12.79
CA ALA A 142 8.48 -0.88 -11.59
C ALA A 142 9.11 -1.87 -10.61
N ALA A 143 9.41 -1.42 -9.40
CA ALA A 143 9.94 -2.27 -8.33
C ALA A 143 8.85 -2.66 -7.35
N ASN A 144 8.92 -3.89 -6.82
CA ASN A 144 8.21 -4.23 -5.61
C ASN A 144 8.86 -3.49 -4.44
N ILE A 145 8.03 -2.81 -3.67
CA ILE A 145 8.48 -1.97 -2.55
C ILE A 145 9.33 -2.77 -1.54
N LEU A 146 10.40 -2.18 -1.05
CA LEU A 146 11.18 -2.73 0.06
C LEU A 146 10.29 -2.85 1.30
N GLY A 147 10.36 -3.99 2.00
CA GLY A 147 9.43 -4.32 3.10
C GLY A 147 8.13 -4.98 2.64
N GLY A 148 7.87 -5.04 1.32
CA GLY A 148 6.74 -5.75 0.73
C GLY A 148 6.94 -7.27 0.69
N CYS A 149 6.03 -7.97 0.00
CA CYS A 149 6.01 -9.43 0.01
C CYS A 149 5.98 -10.09 -1.39
N GLN A 150 6.35 -9.32 -2.43
CA GLN A 150 6.31 -9.83 -3.81
C GLN A 150 7.72 -9.97 -4.43
N GLY A 151 8.70 -10.43 -3.59
CA GLY A 151 10.04 -10.79 -4.03
C GLY A 151 11.14 -9.81 -3.64
N SER A 152 10.84 -8.55 -3.32
CA SER A 152 11.80 -7.67 -2.63
C SER A 152 11.99 -8.09 -1.18
N THR A 153 13.14 -7.79 -0.60
CA THR A 153 13.43 -8.08 0.80
C THR A 153 12.36 -7.47 1.71
N GLY A 154 11.77 -8.31 2.54
CA GLY A 154 10.70 -7.97 3.47
C GLY A 154 10.59 -9.00 4.60
N PRO A 155 9.60 -8.89 5.49
CA PRO A 155 9.44 -9.79 6.63
C PRO A 155 9.37 -11.27 6.30
N SER A 156 8.80 -11.63 5.14
CA SER A 156 8.72 -13.02 4.67
C SER A 156 10.01 -13.55 4.03
N SER A 157 10.98 -12.69 3.75
CA SER A 157 12.26 -13.06 3.14
C SER A 157 13.16 -13.78 4.15
N THR A 158 14.11 -14.57 3.64
CA THR A 158 15.09 -15.26 4.47
C THR A 158 16.15 -14.28 4.99
N ALA A 159 16.32 -14.23 6.30
CA ALA A 159 17.37 -13.49 6.96
C ALA A 159 18.72 -14.22 6.89
N PRO A 160 19.87 -13.59 7.23
CA PRO A 160 21.19 -14.21 7.18
C PRO A 160 21.34 -15.50 8.01
N ASP A 161 20.48 -15.68 9.01
CA ASP A 161 20.46 -16.90 9.85
C ASP A 161 19.66 -18.06 9.23
N GLY A 162 19.16 -17.91 8.02
CA GLY A 162 18.39 -18.91 7.28
C GLY A 162 16.91 -18.99 7.65
N ARG A 163 16.42 -18.18 8.59
CA ARG A 163 15.00 -18.10 8.96
C ARG A 163 14.33 -16.88 8.33
N PRO A 164 13.01 -16.86 8.19
CA PRO A 164 12.30 -15.62 7.80
C PRO A 164 12.65 -14.48 8.77
N TRP A 165 12.69 -13.26 8.27
CA TRP A 165 12.87 -12.08 9.11
C TRP A 165 11.80 -12.00 10.20
N GLY A 166 10.54 -12.20 9.83
CA GLY A 166 9.41 -12.15 10.76
C GLY A 166 9.33 -10.82 11.50
N SER A 167 9.09 -10.89 12.80
CA SER A 167 9.02 -9.75 13.71
C SER A 167 10.35 -8.98 13.86
N ARG A 168 11.47 -9.57 13.41
CA ARG A 168 12.81 -8.97 13.46
C ARG A 168 13.11 -8.03 12.29
N PHE A 169 12.19 -7.95 11.31
CA PHE A 169 12.38 -7.05 10.17
C PHE A 169 12.35 -5.59 10.66
N PRO A 170 13.33 -4.75 10.26
CA PRO A 170 13.38 -3.37 10.72
C PRO A 170 12.20 -2.54 10.19
N TRP A 171 11.80 -1.53 10.95
CA TRP A 171 10.86 -0.53 10.48
C TRP A 171 11.50 0.30 9.37
N LEU A 172 10.71 0.58 8.34
CA LEU A 172 11.15 1.35 7.17
C LEU A 172 10.39 2.66 7.07
N THR A 173 11.06 3.65 6.49
CA THR A 173 10.45 4.90 6.02
C THR A 173 10.27 4.89 4.50
N THR A 174 9.50 5.83 3.96
CA THR A 174 9.41 6.05 2.51
C THR A 174 10.77 6.45 1.91
N ARG A 175 11.67 7.06 2.70
CA ARG A 175 13.04 7.41 2.27
C ARG A 175 13.92 6.19 2.11
N ASP A 176 13.84 5.22 3.03
CA ASP A 176 14.53 3.94 2.90
C ASP A 176 14.10 3.22 1.62
N GLN A 177 12.80 3.26 1.31
CA GLN A 177 12.26 2.65 0.10
C GLN A 177 12.76 3.34 -1.17
N VAL A 178 12.81 4.68 -1.17
CA VAL A 178 13.36 5.48 -2.29
C VAL A 178 14.85 5.23 -2.45
N GLU A 179 15.62 5.15 -1.36
CA GLU A 179 17.04 4.84 -1.42
C GLU A 179 17.31 3.46 -2.05
N ALA A 180 16.49 2.46 -1.74
CA ALA A 180 16.56 1.16 -2.41
C ALA A 180 16.28 1.28 -3.93
N GLU A 181 15.28 2.07 -4.30
CA GLU A 181 14.93 2.32 -5.70
C GLU A 181 16.01 3.14 -6.44
N THR A 182 16.76 4.04 -5.76
CA THR A 182 17.89 4.74 -6.37
C THR A 182 19.02 3.79 -6.74
N ARG A 183 19.31 2.81 -5.87
CA ARG A 183 20.30 1.77 -6.17
C ARG A 183 19.88 0.88 -7.35
N LEU A 184 18.58 0.59 -7.48
CA LEU A 184 18.04 -0.09 -8.66
C LEU A 184 18.25 0.76 -9.92
N ALA A 185 17.95 2.05 -9.87
CA ALA A 185 18.13 2.97 -10.99
C ALA A 185 19.60 3.05 -11.42
N ASP A 186 20.54 3.14 -10.46
CA ASP A 186 21.98 3.17 -10.71
C ASP A 186 22.47 1.88 -11.39
N ALA A 187 22.00 0.71 -10.92
CA ALA A 187 22.34 -0.58 -11.51
C ALA A 187 21.78 -0.75 -12.94
N LEU A 188 20.63 -0.12 -13.23
CA LEU A 188 20.07 -0.07 -14.59
C LEU A 188 20.74 1.01 -15.47
N GLY A 189 21.63 1.84 -14.90
CA GLY A 189 22.31 2.93 -15.57
C GLY A 189 21.39 4.11 -15.89
N ILE A 190 20.40 4.36 -15.03
CA ILE A 190 19.44 5.47 -15.16
C ILE A 190 19.90 6.61 -14.27
N ASP A 191 20.48 7.65 -14.84
CA ASP A 191 20.92 8.84 -14.10
C ASP A 191 19.74 9.72 -13.70
N ALA A 192 18.74 9.85 -14.59
CA ALA A 192 17.52 10.61 -14.33
C ALA A 192 16.32 10.01 -15.07
N PHE A 193 15.18 9.96 -14.41
CA PHE A 193 13.92 9.55 -15.00
C PHE A 193 13.30 10.67 -15.84
N HIS A 194 12.80 10.31 -17.02
CA HIS A 194 11.89 11.18 -17.79
C HIS A 194 10.63 11.48 -17.01
N LEU A 195 10.07 10.45 -16.33
CA LEU A 195 8.90 10.56 -15.48
C LEU A 195 9.04 9.65 -14.26
N VAL A 196 8.74 10.19 -13.08
CA VAL A 196 8.40 9.40 -11.89
C VAL A 196 6.92 9.58 -11.63
N ILE A 197 6.16 8.50 -11.59
CA ILE A 197 4.73 8.51 -11.31
C ILE A 197 4.40 7.55 -10.20
N GLY A 198 3.61 8.02 -9.22
CA GLY A 198 3.14 7.20 -8.12
C GLY A 198 1.75 7.59 -7.65
N ALA A 199 0.98 6.57 -7.24
CA ALA A 199 -0.35 6.76 -6.70
C ALA A 199 -0.42 6.33 -5.22
N SER A 200 -1.17 7.07 -4.39
CA SER A 200 -1.35 6.75 -2.96
C SER A 200 0.01 6.67 -2.25
N LEU A 201 0.36 5.56 -1.58
CA LEU A 201 1.72 5.33 -1.02
C LEU A 201 2.81 5.44 -2.10
N GLY A 202 2.53 5.03 -3.35
CA GLY A 202 3.46 5.27 -4.46
C GLY A 202 3.70 6.75 -4.71
N GLY A 203 2.71 7.60 -4.47
CA GLY A 203 2.83 9.05 -4.54
C GLY A 203 3.70 9.62 -3.41
N HIS A 204 3.63 9.07 -2.19
CA HIS A 204 4.56 9.44 -1.11
C HIS A 204 6.01 9.14 -1.51
N ARG A 205 6.29 7.98 -2.13
CA ARG A 205 7.63 7.68 -2.66
C ARG A 205 8.00 8.61 -3.82
N ALA A 206 7.06 8.94 -4.70
CA ALA A 206 7.31 9.84 -5.83
C ALA A 206 7.69 11.26 -5.37
N VAL A 207 7.00 11.80 -4.35
CA VAL A 207 7.37 13.13 -3.80
C VAL A 207 8.72 13.07 -3.07
N GLU A 208 9.04 11.96 -2.37
CA GLU A 208 10.36 11.77 -1.77
C GLU A 208 11.48 11.67 -2.82
N TRP A 209 11.24 10.99 -3.95
CA TRP A 209 12.15 10.98 -5.10
C TRP A 209 12.48 12.40 -5.57
N ALA A 210 11.47 13.23 -5.78
CA ALA A 210 11.66 14.57 -6.27
C ALA A 210 12.29 15.52 -5.24
N ALA A 211 11.94 15.38 -3.96
CA ALA A 211 12.48 16.21 -2.88
C ALA A 211 13.89 15.78 -2.45
N GLY A 212 14.19 14.47 -2.46
CA GLY A 212 15.48 13.92 -2.06
C GLY A 212 16.51 13.90 -3.18
N HIS A 213 16.05 13.75 -4.43
CA HIS A 213 16.92 13.60 -5.61
C HIS A 213 16.49 14.54 -6.77
N PRO A 214 16.45 15.87 -6.57
CA PRO A 214 15.84 16.82 -7.51
C PRO A 214 16.46 16.77 -8.91
N GLY A 215 17.73 16.42 -9.04
CA GLY A 215 18.38 16.26 -10.36
C GLY A 215 18.04 14.96 -11.10
N ARG A 216 17.35 14.03 -10.46
CA ARG A 216 17.04 12.69 -11.01
C ARG A 216 15.59 12.55 -11.49
N VAL A 217 14.75 13.57 -11.36
CA VAL A 217 13.34 13.56 -11.77
C VAL A 217 13.08 14.74 -12.69
N ARG A 218 12.80 14.50 -13.98
CA ARG A 218 12.48 15.57 -14.94
C ARG A 218 11.01 15.96 -14.88
N ASN A 219 10.12 14.96 -14.89
CA ASN A 219 8.68 15.14 -14.72
C ASN A 219 8.22 14.27 -13.55
N LEU A 220 7.27 14.80 -12.78
CA LEU A 220 6.70 14.15 -11.61
C LEU A 220 5.18 14.07 -11.77
N ALA A 221 4.59 12.91 -11.53
CA ALA A 221 3.14 12.77 -11.45
C ALA A 221 2.72 12.18 -10.09
N LEU A 222 2.03 12.99 -9.31
CA LEU A 222 1.54 12.67 -7.97
C LEU A 222 0.03 12.40 -8.07
N VAL A 223 -0.40 11.17 -7.85
CA VAL A 223 -1.79 10.75 -8.05
C VAL A 223 -2.41 10.33 -6.72
N ALA A 224 -3.52 10.94 -6.34
CA ALA A 224 -4.29 10.60 -5.14
C ALA A 224 -3.38 10.43 -3.90
N THR A 225 -2.57 11.46 -3.59
CA THR A 225 -1.52 11.40 -2.56
C THR A 225 -1.38 12.74 -1.83
N GLY A 226 -0.50 12.79 -0.83
CA GLY A 226 -0.24 13.97 -0.01
C GLY A 226 1.24 14.18 0.28
N ALA A 227 1.58 15.32 0.88
CA ALA A 227 2.94 15.65 1.32
C ALA A 227 3.31 14.98 2.65
N SER A 228 2.31 14.63 3.43
CA SER A 228 2.45 13.92 4.72
C SER A 228 1.16 13.17 5.04
N THR A 229 1.25 12.19 5.93
CA THR A 229 0.08 11.44 6.40
C THR A 229 -0.70 12.23 7.43
N THR A 230 -2.02 12.36 7.23
CA THR A 230 -2.92 13.12 8.11
C THR A 230 -3.35 12.31 9.34
N ALA A 231 -3.88 12.99 10.37
CA ALA A 231 -4.41 12.32 11.57
C ALA A 231 -5.55 11.34 11.25
N ASP A 232 -6.41 11.65 10.27
CA ASP A 232 -7.47 10.73 9.82
C ASP A 232 -6.88 9.46 9.20
N GLN A 233 -5.89 9.61 8.31
CA GLN A 233 -5.18 8.48 7.72
C GLN A 233 -4.45 7.64 8.79
N LEU A 234 -3.79 8.29 9.77
CA LEU A 234 -3.15 7.61 10.91
C LEU A 234 -4.16 6.79 11.71
N ALA A 235 -5.37 7.32 11.96
CA ALA A 235 -6.42 6.60 12.69
C ALA A 235 -6.86 5.34 11.92
N TRP A 236 -7.10 5.44 10.60
CA TRP A 236 -7.44 4.29 9.77
C TRP A 236 -6.32 3.26 9.71
N CYS A 237 -5.07 3.68 9.56
CA CYS A 237 -3.91 2.78 9.56
C CYS A 237 -3.77 2.04 10.90
N HIS A 238 -3.88 2.76 12.01
CA HIS A 238 -3.81 2.18 13.35
C HIS A 238 -4.87 1.09 13.59
N LEU A 239 -6.11 1.30 13.15
CA LEU A 239 -7.15 0.27 13.26
C LEU A 239 -6.83 -0.98 12.43
N GLN A 240 -6.22 -0.82 11.27
CA GLN A 240 -5.78 -1.93 10.43
C GLN A 240 -4.63 -2.70 11.07
N GLU A 241 -3.65 -2.01 11.66
CA GLU A 241 -2.57 -2.65 12.43
C GLU A 241 -3.12 -3.41 13.63
N LEU A 242 -4.01 -2.79 14.43
CA LEU A 242 -4.65 -3.46 15.55
C LEU A 242 -5.40 -4.73 15.13
N ALA A 243 -6.09 -4.70 13.98
CA ALA A 243 -6.79 -5.88 13.48
C ALA A 243 -5.83 -7.06 13.21
N ILE A 244 -4.62 -6.78 12.71
CA ILE A 244 -3.62 -7.81 12.44
C ILE A 244 -2.99 -8.31 13.72
N VAL A 245 -2.51 -7.42 14.60
CA VAL A 245 -1.79 -7.83 15.81
C VAL A 245 -2.69 -8.49 16.85
N ALA A 246 -3.99 -8.21 16.84
CA ALA A 246 -4.98 -8.86 17.69
C ALA A 246 -5.40 -10.27 17.20
N ASP A 247 -4.98 -10.70 16.02
CA ASP A 247 -5.28 -12.05 15.52
C ASP A 247 -4.57 -13.11 16.39
N PRO A 248 -5.26 -14.12 16.94
CA PRO A 248 -4.64 -15.18 17.75
C PRO A 248 -3.52 -15.95 17.05
N TYR A 249 -3.47 -15.94 15.71
CA TYR A 249 -2.46 -16.60 14.90
C TYR A 249 -1.36 -15.65 14.41
N PHE A 250 -1.27 -14.44 14.98
CA PHE A 250 -0.20 -13.48 14.66
C PHE A 250 1.14 -13.89 15.30
N PHE A 251 1.12 -14.53 16.48
CA PHE A 251 2.30 -15.02 17.20
C PHE A 251 3.42 -13.97 17.29
N ASP A 252 3.06 -12.76 17.67
CA ASP A 252 3.98 -11.60 17.76
C ASP A 252 4.81 -11.38 16.47
N GLY A 253 4.26 -11.77 15.31
CA GLY A 253 4.88 -11.64 13.98
C GLY A 253 5.69 -12.88 13.53
N ASP A 254 5.81 -13.92 14.35
CA ASP A 254 6.62 -15.11 14.04
C ASP A 254 5.78 -16.33 13.57
N TYR A 255 4.76 -16.07 12.76
CA TYR A 255 3.81 -17.11 12.29
C TYR A 255 4.33 -17.95 11.10
N TYR A 256 5.48 -17.66 10.49
CA TYR A 256 5.93 -18.33 9.25
C TYR A 256 6.24 -19.81 9.40
N SER A 257 6.53 -20.28 10.62
CA SER A 257 6.75 -21.70 10.93
C SER A 257 5.46 -22.47 11.28
N HIS A 258 4.33 -21.77 11.37
CA HIS A 258 3.04 -22.34 11.71
C HIS A 258 2.25 -22.74 10.45
N ALA A 259 1.27 -23.62 10.61
CA ALA A 259 0.39 -24.04 9.50
C ALA A 259 -0.60 -22.94 9.09
N VAL A 260 -0.89 -21.99 10.00
CA VAL A 260 -1.86 -20.90 9.81
C VAL A 260 -1.22 -19.60 10.29
N GLY A 261 -1.39 -18.53 9.53
CA GLY A 261 -1.02 -17.15 9.90
C GLY A 261 -2.25 -16.31 10.26
N PRO A 262 -2.07 -14.99 10.50
CA PRO A 262 -3.10 -14.07 10.95
C PRO A 262 -4.07 -13.67 9.84
N VAL A 263 -4.70 -14.66 9.20
CA VAL A 263 -5.56 -14.45 8.01
C VAL A 263 -6.83 -13.68 8.33
N ARG A 264 -7.36 -13.81 9.56
CA ARG A 264 -8.57 -13.07 9.98
C ARG A 264 -8.22 -11.60 10.18
N GLY A 265 -7.12 -11.31 10.87
CA GLY A 265 -6.64 -9.96 11.13
C GLY A 265 -6.29 -9.22 9.84
N LEU A 266 -5.52 -9.87 8.94
CA LEU A 266 -5.19 -9.30 7.64
C LEU A 266 -6.44 -9.09 6.77
N GLY A 267 -7.40 -10.03 6.78
CA GLY A 267 -8.67 -9.90 6.09
C GLY A 267 -9.50 -8.71 6.60
N LEU A 268 -9.57 -8.53 7.93
CA LEU A 268 -10.25 -7.40 8.55
C LEU A 268 -9.55 -6.07 8.24
N ALA A 269 -8.21 -6.02 8.29
CA ALA A 269 -7.44 -4.85 7.89
C ALA A 269 -7.75 -4.45 6.43
N ARG A 270 -7.85 -5.43 5.52
CA ARG A 270 -8.24 -5.17 4.13
C ARG A 270 -9.68 -4.66 4.00
N ALA A 271 -10.61 -5.20 4.75
CA ALA A 271 -12.00 -4.73 4.76
C ALA A 271 -12.09 -3.27 5.24
N LEU A 272 -11.39 -2.93 6.32
CA LEU A 272 -11.26 -1.55 6.82
C LEU A 272 -10.67 -0.63 5.74
N ALA A 273 -9.58 -1.03 5.09
CA ALA A 273 -8.98 -0.26 3.99
C ALA A 273 -9.99 -0.03 2.85
N HIS A 274 -10.74 -1.06 2.44
CA HIS A 274 -11.73 -0.92 1.35
C HIS A 274 -12.86 0.05 1.67
N THR A 275 -13.23 0.23 2.93
CA THR A 275 -14.22 1.27 3.30
C THR A 275 -13.69 2.67 3.07
N THR A 276 -12.37 2.89 3.10
CA THR A 276 -11.76 4.18 2.80
C THR A 276 -11.45 4.37 1.30
N TYR A 277 -11.31 3.27 0.54
CA TYR A 277 -11.04 3.34 -0.90
C TYR A 277 -12.26 3.68 -1.74
N ARG A 278 -13.47 3.48 -1.20
CA ARG A 278 -14.73 3.75 -1.89
C ARG A 278 -15.43 4.95 -1.27
N SER A 279 -16.10 5.75 -2.08
CA SER A 279 -16.95 6.83 -1.55
C SER A 279 -18.22 6.26 -0.91
N ALA A 280 -18.79 6.97 0.05
CA ALA A 280 -20.08 6.60 0.63
C ALA A 280 -21.18 6.55 -0.42
N ALA A 281 -21.18 7.53 -1.33
CA ALA A 281 -22.17 7.62 -2.41
C ALA A 281 -22.12 6.42 -3.37
N GLU A 282 -20.91 5.90 -3.69
CA GLU A 282 -20.78 4.69 -4.51
C GLU A 282 -21.31 3.45 -3.78
N LEU A 283 -20.94 3.29 -2.50
CA LEU A 283 -21.40 2.16 -1.70
C LEU A 283 -22.93 2.16 -1.58
N ASP A 284 -23.54 3.31 -1.33
CA ASP A 284 -24.99 3.46 -1.25
C ASP A 284 -25.66 3.21 -2.60
N ALA A 285 -25.14 3.76 -3.68
CA ALA A 285 -25.70 3.57 -5.04
C ALA A 285 -25.58 2.12 -5.49
N ARG A 286 -24.50 1.42 -5.14
CA ARG A 286 -24.22 0.07 -5.60
C ARG A 286 -24.92 -1.00 -4.79
N PHE A 287 -24.95 -0.87 -3.49
CA PHE A 287 -25.42 -1.91 -2.58
C PHE A 287 -26.72 -1.53 -1.85
N GLY A 288 -26.89 -0.27 -1.48
CA GLY A 288 -28.02 0.17 -0.64
C GLY A 288 -28.19 -0.72 0.59
N ARG A 289 -29.36 -1.30 0.75
CA ARG A 289 -29.67 -2.30 1.78
C ARG A 289 -29.98 -3.69 1.20
N ALA A 290 -29.42 -4.01 0.03
CA ALA A 290 -29.69 -5.27 -0.63
C ALA A 290 -29.14 -6.45 0.18
N HIS A 291 -29.94 -7.50 0.31
CA HIS A 291 -29.56 -8.75 0.97
C HIS A 291 -28.63 -9.58 0.08
N GLN A 292 -27.75 -10.36 0.71
CA GLN A 292 -26.87 -11.29 0.00
C GLN A 292 -27.66 -12.53 -0.41
N GLY A 293 -28.14 -12.57 -1.66
CA GLY A 293 -29.00 -13.66 -2.14
C GLY A 293 -30.27 -13.78 -1.30
N ASP A 294 -30.57 -14.97 -0.79
CA ASP A 294 -31.72 -15.27 0.03
C ASP A 294 -31.44 -15.14 1.56
N GLU A 295 -30.29 -14.58 1.95
CA GLU A 295 -29.94 -14.38 3.35
C GLU A 295 -30.81 -13.25 3.96
N ASP A 296 -31.38 -13.48 5.17
CA ASP A 296 -32.13 -12.46 5.90
C ASP A 296 -31.27 -11.83 7.01
N PRO A 297 -30.85 -10.57 6.86
CA PRO A 297 -30.07 -9.87 7.88
C PRO A 297 -30.77 -9.75 9.24
N ALA A 298 -32.11 -9.81 9.29
CA ALA A 298 -32.84 -9.73 10.55
C ALA A 298 -32.61 -10.96 11.45
N VAL A 299 -32.15 -12.07 10.88
CA VAL A 299 -31.86 -13.31 11.61
C VAL A 299 -30.40 -13.75 11.44
N GLY A 300 -29.51 -12.82 11.19
CA GLY A 300 -28.05 -13.07 11.10
C GLY A 300 -27.54 -13.37 9.70
N GLY A 301 -28.32 -13.14 8.66
CA GLY A 301 -27.86 -13.12 7.26
C GLY A 301 -27.08 -11.85 6.95
N ARG A 302 -26.55 -11.74 5.73
CA ARG A 302 -25.64 -10.66 5.32
C ARG A 302 -26.30 -9.70 4.34
N TYR A 303 -25.81 -8.46 4.36
CA TYR A 303 -25.97 -7.52 3.25
C TYR A 303 -24.93 -7.77 2.14
N GLN A 304 -25.23 -7.34 0.91
CA GLN A 304 -24.32 -7.48 -0.22
C GLN A 304 -22.99 -6.77 0.00
N VAL A 305 -22.97 -5.63 0.68
CA VAL A 305 -21.75 -4.88 0.99
C VAL A 305 -20.79 -5.69 1.88
N GLU A 306 -21.31 -6.53 2.80
CA GLU A 306 -20.47 -7.41 3.63
C GLU A 306 -19.77 -8.46 2.76
N SER A 307 -20.49 -9.10 1.84
CA SER A 307 -19.91 -10.05 0.87
C SER A 307 -18.88 -9.41 -0.05
N TYR A 308 -19.09 -8.16 -0.43
CA TYR A 308 -18.11 -7.38 -1.20
C TYR A 308 -16.81 -7.21 -0.42
N LEU A 309 -16.87 -6.81 0.86
CA LEU A 309 -15.70 -6.66 1.72
C LEU A 309 -14.99 -8.00 1.94
N ASP A 310 -15.72 -9.07 2.21
CA ASP A 310 -15.19 -10.45 2.35
C ASP A 310 -14.46 -10.91 1.09
N HIS A 311 -15.02 -10.61 -0.08
CA HIS A 311 -14.38 -10.95 -1.36
C HIS A 311 -13.03 -10.26 -1.52
N HIS A 312 -12.94 -8.96 -1.22
CA HIS A 312 -11.69 -8.21 -1.32
C HIS A 312 -10.67 -8.63 -0.26
N ALA A 313 -11.11 -8.97 0.95
CA ALA A 313 -10.29 -9.58 1.98
C ALA A 313 -9.66 -10.89 1.46
N GLY A 314 -10.48 -11.82 0.94
CA GLY A 314 -10.01 -13.10 0.41
C GLY A 314 -9.02 -12.96 -0.75
N LYS A 315 -9.21 -11.97 -1.65
CA LYS A 315 -8.26 -11.67 -2.73
C LYS A 315 -6.89 -11.22 -2.20
N LEU A 316 -6.86 -10.40 -1.15
CA LEU A 316 -5.60 -9.97 -0.56
C LEU A 316 -4.87 -11.12 0.11
N LEU A 317 -5.57 -11.93 0.91
CA LEU A 317 -5.00 -13.07 1.62
C LEU A 317 -4.26 -14.05 0.69
N ALA A 318 -4.70 -14.17 -0.54
CA ALA A 318 -4.10 -15.06 -1.53
C ALA A 318 -2.70 -14.60 -2.02
N ARG A 319 -2.33 -13.33 -1.80
CA ARG A 319 -1.12 -12.74 -2.39
C ARG A 319 -0.36 -11.77 -1.48
N PHE A 320 -0.75 -11.64 -0.22
CA PHE A 320 -0.12 -10.65 0.67
C PHE A 320 0.26 -11.26 2.02
N ASP A 321 1.17 -10.60 2.69
CA ASP A 321 1.74 -10.99 3.98
C ASP A 321 1.37 -9.99 5.06
N ALA A 322 1.05 -10.47 6.26
CA ALA A 322 0.58 -9.62 7.34
C ALA A 322 1.69 -8.72 7.91
N ASN A 323 2.90 -9.23 8.13
CA ASN A 323 4.01 -8.38 8.57
C ASN A 323 4.40 -7.36 7.51
N SER A 324 4.41 -7.77 6.23
CA SER A 324 4.65 -6.81 5.15
C SER A 324 3.57 -5.73 5.10
N TYR A 325 2.31 -6.08 5.40
CA TYR A 325 1.25 -5.08 5.53
C TYR A 325 1.56 -4.07 6.62
N LEU A 326 2.02 -4.52 7.79
CA LEU A 326 2.43 -3.65 8.91
C LEU A 326 3.60 -2.75 8.51
N ILE A 327 4.65 -3.29 7.89
CA ILE A 327 5.85 -2.52 7.50
C ILE A 327 5.51 -1.43 6.48
N VAL A 328 4.76 -1.77 5.41
CA VAL A 328 4.44 -0.78 4.39
C VAL A 328 3.38 0.23 4.86
N THR A 329 2.47 -0.17 5.76
CA THR A 329 1.53 0.76 6.42
C THR A 329 2.29 1.72 7.32
N HIS A 330 3.24 1.21 8.13
CA HIS A 330 4.08 2.05 8.99
C HIS A 330 4.87 3.09 8.16
N SER A 331 5.49 2.68 7.05
CA SER A 331 6.21 3.62 6.18
C SER A 331 5.31 4.75 5.64
N MET A 332 4.02 4.45 5.39
CA MET A 332 3.03 5.46 5.04
C MET A 332 2.69 6.36 6.24
N MET A 333 2.52 5.78 7.44
CA MET A 333 2.15 6.52 8.65
C MET A 333 3.21 7.56 9.03
N VAL A 334 4.48 7.21 8.93
CA VAL A 334 5.58 8.11 9.30
C VAL A 334 5.99 9.08 8.18
N HIS A 335 5.33 9.00 7.03
CA HIS A 335 5.68 9.87 5.90
C HIS A 335 5.37 11.34 6.19
N ASP A 336 6.42 12.16 6.12
CA ASP A 336 6.39 13.62 6.10
C ASP A 336 7.56 14.13 5.25
N VAL A 337 7.26 14.64 4.05
CA VAL A 337 8.30 15.14 3.14
C VAL A 337 9.08 16.29 3.76
N GLY A 338 8.46 17.06 4.68
CA GLY A 338 9.06 18.23 5.34
C GLY A 338 10.02 17.88 6.49
N ALA A 339 9.95 16.64 7.01
CA ALA A 339 10.78 16.22 8.14
C ALA A 339 12.28 16.32 7.79
N GLY A 340 13.04 17.08 8.60
CA GLY A 340 14.45 17.32 8.36
C GLY A 340 14.79 18.26 7.18
N ARG A 341 13.77 18.83 6.49
CA ARG A 341 13.96 19.72 5.31
C ARG A 341 13.40 21.12 5.53
N GLY A 342 13.23 21.56 6.77
CA GLY A 342 12.71 22.90 7.09
C GLY A 342 11.19 23.04 6.99
N GLY A 343 10.47 21.91 6.99
CA GLY A 343 9.02 21.83 6.89
C GLY A 343 8.50 21.56 5.48
N THR A 344 7.22 21.25 5.38
CA THR A 344 6.56 20.81 4.14
C THR A 344 6.69 21.81 3.00
N GLU A 345 6.47 23.10 3.27
CA GLU A 345 6.56 24.15 2.23
C GLU A 345 7.99 24.30 1.68
N ALA A 346 9.00 24.25 2.55
CA ALA A 346 10.40 24.31 2.14
C ALA A 346 10.79 23.09 1.28
N ALA A 347 10.40 21.89 1.71
CA ALA A 347 10.69 20.66 0.98
C ALA A 347 10.03 20.62 -0.40
N LEU A 348 8.74 20.97 -0.49
CA LEU A 348 7.99 21.03 -1.75
C LEU A 348 8.49 22.15 -2.67
N GLY A 349 8.83 23.31 -2.08
CA GLY A 349 9.38 24.45 -2.80
C GLY A 349 10.76 24.21 -3.45
N ALA A 350 11.49 23.20 -2.98
CA ALA A 350 12.78 22.77 -3.54
C ALA A 350 12.65 21.79 -4.72
N ILE A 351 11.46 21.28 -5.01
CA ILE A 351 11.22 20.37 -6.14
C ILE A 351 11.35 21.13 -7.44
N THR A 352 12.26 20.68 -8.31
CA THR A 352 12.55 21.29 -9.61
C THR A 352 11.85 20.59 -10.78
N ALA A 353 11.28 19.43 -10.54
CA ALA A 353 10.58 18.64 -11.55
C ALA A 353 9.29 19.34 -12.00
N ARG A 354 9.01 19.38 -13.29
CA ARG A 354 7.69 19.73 -13.79
C ARG A 354 6.67 18.74 -13.25
N THR A 355 5.65 19.23 -12.55
CA THR A 355 4.81 18.37 -11.72
C THR A 355 3.35 18.40 -12.15
N LEU A 356 2.77 17.22 -12.26
CA LEU A 356 1.33 16.98 -12.35
C LEU A 356 0.82 16.44 -11.00
N VAL A 357 -0.20 17.09 -10.46
CA VAL A 357 -0.91 16.61 -9.27
C VAL A 357 -2.32 16.22 -9.70
N VAL A 358 -2.69 14.95 -9.47
CA VAL A 358 -4.02 14.42 -9.81
C VAL A 358 -4.71 14.00 -8.53
N ASP A 359 -5.90 14.51 -8.30
CA ASP A 359 -6.80 14.07 -7.24
C ASP A 359 -8.11 13.50 -7.80
N VAL A 360 -8.87 12.80 -6.98
CA VAL A 360 -10.22 12.32 -7.28
C VAL A 360 -11.20 13.09 -6.42
N ASP A 361 -12.25 13.65 -7.02
CA ASP A 361 -13.19 14.55 -6.33
C ASP A 361 -13.94 13.91 -5.17
N SER A 362 -14.20 12.60 -5.23
CA SER A 362 -14.87 11.82 -4.18
C SER A 362 -13.92 11.05 -3.25
N ASP A 363 -12.60 11.27 -3.35
CA ASP A 363 -11.61 10.59 -2.50
C ASP A 363 -11.77 11.01 -1.04
N ARG A 364 -11.99 10.01 -0.17
CA ARG A 364 -12.13 10.20 1.27
C ARG A 364 -10.88 9.76 2.06
N LEU A 365 -9.90 9.15 1.40
CA LEU A 365 -8.64 8.75 2.00
C LEU A 365 -7.58 9.83 1.82
N PHE A 366 -7.39 10.31 0.58
CA PHE A 366 -6.55 11.45 0.26
C PHE A 366 -7.42 12.61 -0.21
N LEU A 367 -7.79 13.45 0.73
CA LEU A 367 -8.74 14.53 0.48
C LEU A 367 -8.18 15.54 -0.54
N PRO A 368 -9.02 16.17 -1.37
CA PRO A 368 -8.60 17.16 -2.38
C PRO A 368 -7.71 18.29 -1.84
N GLY A 369 -7.87 18.66 -0.55
CA GLY A 369 -7.02 19.66 0.09
C GLY A 369 -5.53 19.28 0.17
N GLN A 370 -5.19 18.00 0.20
CA GLN A 370 -3.80 17.52 0.14
C GLN A 370 -3.20 17.76 -1.24
N ALA A 371 -3.96 17.51 -2.30
CA ALA A 371 -3.56 17.83 -3.68
C ALA A 371 -3.43 19.34 -3.92
N GLU A 372 -4.31 20.13 -3.32
CA GLU A 372 -4.21 21.60 -3.33
C GLU A 372 -2.92 22.08 -2.67
N GLN A 373 -2.54 21.50 -1.54
CA GLN A 373 -1.27 21.81 -0.87
C GLN A 373 -0.07 21.49 -1.77
N LEU A 374 -0.01 20.30 -2.35
CA LEU A 374 1.04 19.90 -3.29
C LEU A 374 1.14 20.89 -4.46
N ALA A 375 0.03 21.17 -5.12
CA ALA A 375 0.00 22.05 -6.29
C ALA A 375 0.34 23.51 -5.95
N ARG A 376 0.04 23.99 -4.75
CA ARG A 376 0.38 25.34 -4.30
C ARG A 376 1.85 25.47 -3.95
N CYS A 377 2.46 24.45 -3.34
CA CYS A 377 3.81 24.54 -2.78
C CYS A 377 4.90 24.12 -3.76
N ILE A 378 4.60 23.31 -4.77
CA ILE A 378 5.57 22.91 -5.80
C ILE A 378 5.60 23.98 -6.91
N PRO A 379 6.76 24.57 -7.26
CA PRO A 379 6.84 25.73 -8.16
C PRO A 379 6.25 25.54 -9.56
N ASP A 380 6.54 24.41 -10.22
CA ASP A 380 6.00 24.10 -11.56
C ASP A 380 4.98 22.94 -11.47
N ALA A 381 3.91 23.17 -10.71
CA ALA A 381 2.87 22.18 -10.54
C ALA A 381 1.56 22.57 -11.24
N ARG A 382 0.91 21.57 -11.85
CA ARG A 382 -0.44 21.68 -12.42
C ARG A 382 -1.33 20.66 -11.77
N ARG A 383 -2.49 21.10 -11.27
CA ARG A 383 -3.50 20.19 -10.71
C ARG A 383 -4.55 19.83 -11.76
N ARG A 384 -4.96 18.58 -11.74
CA ARG A 384 -6.12 18.03 -12.47
C ARG A 384 -6.94 17.18 -11.51
N THR A 385 -8.26 17.24 -11.63
CA THR A 385 -9.17 16.45 -10.81
C THR A 385 -9.87 15.42 -11.70
N VAL A 386 -9.87 14.18 -11.30
CA VAL A 386 -10.64 13.09 -11.89
C VAL A 386 -12.04 13.13 -11.28
N ALA A 387 -13.05 13.29 -12.11
CA ALA A 387 -14.45 13.19 -11.68
C ALA A 387 -14.85 11.71 -11.57
N SER A 388 -15.12 11.24 -10.39
CA SER A 388 -15.44 9.83 -10.14
C SER A 388 -16.34 9.65 -8.92
N LEU A 389 -17.26 8.71 -8.99
CA LEU A 389 -18.03 8.25 -7.84
C LEU A 389 -17.25 7.26 -6.97
N HIS A 390 -16.15 6.71 -7.48
CA HIS A 390 -15.48 5.53 -6.92
C HIS A 390 -14.51 5.83 -5.76
N GLY A 391 -14.44 7.07 -5.29
CA GLY A 391 -13.52 7.43 -4.20
C GLY A 391 -12.06 7.33 -4.60
N HIS A 392 -11.22 6.90 -3.67
CA HIS A 392 -9.77 6.75 -3.89
C HIS A 392 -9.42 5.87 -5.10
N ASP A 393 -10.17 4.78 -5.32
CA ASP A 393 -9.94 3.89 -6.47
C ASP A 393 -10.28 4.54 -7.84
N GLY A 394 -10.81 5.77 -7.87
CA GLY A 394 -11.12 6.49 -9.11
C GLY A 394 -9.92 6.59 -10.05
N PHE A 395 -8.69 6.76 -9.55
CA PHE A 395 -7.50 6.80 -10.40
C PHE A 395 -7.17 5.46 -11.11
N LEU A 396 -7.73 4.34 -10.64
CA LEU A 396 -7.64 3.02 -11.29
C LEU A 396 -8.80 2.76 -12.24
N ILE A 397 -9.97 3.30 -11.92
CA ILE A 397 -11.23 2.99 -12.61
C ILE A 397 -11.48 3.94 -13.79
N GLU A 398 -11.20 5.23 -13.60
CA GLU A 398 -11.43 6.27 -14.60
C GLU A 398 -10.27 6.36 -15.62
N ALA A 399 -10.01 5.22 -16.28
CA ALA A 399 -8.85 5.06 -17.15
C ALA A 399 -8.77 6.11 -18.28
N ASP A 400 -9.90 6.46 -18.90
CA ASP A 400 -9.94 7.41 -20.02
C ASP A 400 -9.59 8.83 -19.57
N GLN A 401 -10.07 9.24 -18.38
CA GLN A 401 -9.72 10.54 -17.82
C GLN A 401 -8.23 10.59 -17.46
N MET A 402 -7.72 9.54 -16.82
CA MET A 402 -6.31 9.43 -16.45
C MET A 402 -5.40 9.41 -17.69
N ASP A 403 -5.75 8.67 -18.76
CA ASP A 403 -5.00 8.62 -20.01
C ASP A 403 -4.93 10.02 -20.66
N ALA A 404 -6.07 10.71 -20.75
CA ALA A 404 -6.14 12.05 -21.32
C ALA A 404 -5.29 13.06 -20.53
N ILE A 405 -5.38 13.06 -19.19
CA ILE A 405 -4.62 13.94 -18.31
C ILE A 405 -3.11 13.70 -18.46
N LEU A 406 -2.68 12.44 -18.47
CA LEU A 406 -1.26 12.09 -18.61
C LEU A 406 -0.72 12.43 -20.00
N ARG A 407 -1.49 12.17 -21.07
CA ARG A 407 -1.08 12.56 -22.45
C ARG A 407 -0.93 14.08 -22.57
N GLU A 408 -1.88 14.86 -22.06
CA GLU A 408 -1.77 16.34 -22.04
C GLU A 408 -0.49 16.79 -21.32
N PHE A 409 -0.22 16.19 -20.17
CA PHE A 409 0.97 16.50 -19.39
C PHE A 409 2.24 16.13 -20.16
N LEU A 410 2.35 14.91 -20.68
CA LEU A 410 3.56 14.44 -21.34
C LEU A 410 3.81 15.09 -22.72
N ALA A 411 2.77 15.55 -23.42
CA ALA A 411 2.92 16.25 -24.69
C ALA A 411 3.64 17.61 -24.56
N GLY A 412 3.65 18.21 -23.38
CA GLY A 412 4.39 19.44 -23.09
C GLY A 412 5.75 19.21 -22.41
N ALA A 413 6.25 17.96 -22.38
CA ALA A 413 7.48 17.56 -21.69
C ALA A 413 8.72 17.59 -22.61
#